data_ed9d32943d2c1cd760fa158b1165ebef
#
_entry.id   ed9d32943d2c1cd760fa158b1165ebef
#
_cell.length_a   1.000
_cell.length_b   1.000
_cell.length_c   1.000
_cell.angle_alpha   90.00
_cell.angle_beta   90.00
_cell.angle_gamma   90.00
#
_symmetry.space_group_name_H-M   'P 1'
#
loop_
_entity.id
_entity.type
_entity.pdbx_description
1 polymer ?
#
loop_
_entity_poly.entity_id
_entity_poly.type
_entity_poly.pdbx_seq_one_letter_code
_entity_poly.pdbx_strand_id
1 'polypeptide(L)'
;MIKQCIISSLVITGLLLTGCASSPVVNKDMTAYKQHMPKSILILPPVNDSPDVKATYSYWPTVITPVAEAGYYVFPISVVDSMFKENGVTNGHDAQSISPQKLQEIFGADAALYIRIKEYGSKYQVIQSVAAVSVEAKLVDLKTNETLWTGEKKAVQSSNSGNNDLLTALVGALVEQIAGSLNDRAYPLAAIVNTQLFTPTQHNPGLGLLYGPRSPKYQQDGVVK
;
A
#
# COMPACT_ATOMS: atom_id res chain seq x y z
N MET A 1 38.10 -32.13 35.72
CA MET A 1 37.52 -32.14 34.37
C MET A 1 35.99 -31.93 34.36
N ILE A 2 35.19 -32.59 35.17
CA ILE A 2 33.72 -32.49 35.17
C ILE A 2 33.21 -31.09 35.50
N LYS A 3 33.81 -30.36 36.46
CA LYS A 3 33.42 -28.98 36.82
C LYS A 3 33.63 -27.95 35.71
N GLN A 4 34.67 -28.12 34.89
CA GLN A 4 34.91 -27.22 33.74
C GLN A 4 33.90 -27.44 32.59
N CYS A 5 33.46 -28.68 32.36
CA CYS A 5 32.41 -28.97 31.36
C CYS A 5 31.05 -28.38 31.74
N ILE A 6 30.70 -28.38 33.04
CA ILE A 6 29.42 -27.83 33.51
C ILE A 6 29.37 -26.29 33.33
N ILE A 7 30.46 -25.59 33.62
CA ILE A 7 30.55 -24.13 33.47
C ILE A 7 30.50 -23.74 31.99
N SER A 8 31.18 -24.45 31.09
CA SER A 8 31.12 -24.21 29.65
C SER A 8 29.71 -24.44 29.08
N SER A 9 28.99 -25.47 29.56
CA SER A 9 27.61 -25.75 29.13
C SER A 9 26.63 -24.64 29.58
N LEU A 10 26.80 -24.09 30.77
CA LEU A 10 25.93 -23.03 31.31
C LEU A 10 26.12 -21.70 30.57
N VAL A 11 27.34 -21.38 30.12
CA VAL A 11 27.64 -20.16 29.36
C VAL A 11 27.04 -20.21 27.94
N ILE A 12 27.05 -21.38 27.29
CA ILE A 12 26.50 -21.57 25.94
C ILE A 12 24.99 -21.47 25.95
N THR A 13 24.28 -21.94 27.00
CA THR A 13 22.82 -21.85 27.11
C THR A 13 22.35 -20.40 27.35
N GLY A 14 23.16 -19.55 27.98
CA GLY A 14 22.85 -18.13 28.23
C GLY A 14 22.91 -17.23 27.00
N LEU A 15 23.60 -17.62 25.91
CA LEU A 15 23.73 -16.80 24.68
C LEU A 15 22.59 -16.98 23.69
N LEU A 16 21.68 -17.93 23.88
CA LEU A 16 20.57 -18.20 22.96
C LEU A 16 19.29 -17.37 23.25
N LEU A 17 19.30 -16.51 24.28
CA LEU A 17 18.15 -15.70 24.69
C LEU A 17 18.15 -14.27 24.17
N THR A 18 19.07 -13.90 23.28
CA THR A 18 19.13 -12.53 22.74
C THR A 18 18.36 -12.42 21.44
N GLY A 19 17.16 -11.85 21.53
CA GLY A 19 16.66 -11.06 20.42
C GLY A 19 15.39 -11.42 19.75
N CYS A 20 14.26 -11.19 20.41
CA CYS A 20 13.10 -10.65 19.68
C CYS A 20 13.28 -9.13 19.65
N ALA A 21 13.91 -8.60 18.61
CA ALA A 21 13.88 -7.18 18.32
C ALA A 21 12.45 -6.86 17.84
N SER A 22 11.61 -6.38 18.74
CA SER A 22 10.32 -5.80 18.36
C SER A 22 10.59 -4.56 17.50
N SER A 23 10.11 -4.56 16.28
CA SER A 23 10.13 -3.36 15.42
C SER A 23 9.49 -2.20 16.17
N PRO A 24 10.05 -0.98 16.13
CA PRO A 24 9.47 0.16 16.83
C PRO A 24 8.04 0.39 16.32
N VAL A 25 7.09 0.49 17.25
CA VAL A 25 5.72 0.86 16.95
C VAL A 25 5.72 2.33 16.55
N VAL A 26 5.51 2.62 15.27
CA VAL A 26 5.35 3.98 14.79
C VAL A 26 3.93 4.43 15.12
N ASN A 27 3.77 5.16 16.22
CA ASN A 27 2.49 5.76 16.59
C ASN A 27 2.23 6.97 15.68
N LYS A 28 1.44 6.79 14.63
CA LYS A 28 0.89 7.91 13.86
C LYS A 28 -0.34 8.47 14.59
N ASP A 29 -0.47 9.79 14.62
CA ASP A 29 -1.70 10.42 15.09
C ASP A 29 -2.84 10.13 14.10
N MET A 30 -3.84 9.41 14.58
CA MET A 30 -5.01 9.01 13.80
C MET A 30 -6.28 9.73 14.28
N THR A 31 -6.13 10.80 15.06
CA THR A 31 -7.26 11.54 15.66
C THR A 31 -8.19 12.11 14.60
N ALA A 32 -7.65 12.82 13.62
CA ALA A 32 -8.43 13.37 12.51
C ALA A 32 -9.13 12.25 11.73
N TYR A 33 -8.45 11.14 11.44
CA TYR A 33 -9.05 10.02 10.72
C TYR A 33 -10.24 9.41 11.49
N LYS A 34 -10.10 9.21 12.80
CA LYS A 34 -11.17 8.68 13.66
C LYS A 34 -12.36 9.64 13.80
N GLN A 35 -12.11 10.95 13.79
CA GLN A 35 -13.16 11.97 13.86
C GLN A 35 -13.97 12.07 12.56
N HIS A 36 -13.33 12.00 11.41
CA HIS A 36 -13.97 12.16 10.10
C HIS A 36 -14.47 10.86 9.48
N MET A 37 -13.93 9.72 9.86
CA MET A 37 -14.22 8.35 9.43
C MET A 37 -15.06 8.27 8.13
N PRO A 38 -14.45 8.38 6.94
CA PRO A 38 -15.16 8.39 5.67
C PRO A 38 -15.85 7.05 5.43
N LYS A 39 -16.99 7.06 4.74
CA LYS A 39 -17.71 5.85 4.32
C LYS A 39 -17.36 5.45 2.89
N SER A 40 -16.97 6.44 2.11
CA SER A 40 -16.66 6.30 0.69
C SER A 40 -15.33 6.96 0.35
N ILE A 41 -14.55 6.29 -0.51
CA ILE A 41 -13.24 6.77 -0.96
C ILE A 41 -13.23 6.82 -2.49
N LEU A 42 -12.98 8.02 -3.02
CA LEU A 42 -12.69 8.27 -4.42
C LEU A 42 -11.18 8.06 -4.66
N ILE A 43 -10.82 7.04 -5.43
CA ILE A 43 -9.42 6.83 -5.82
C ILE A 43 -9.14 7.66 -7.08
N LEU A 44 -8.35 8.72 -6.95
CA LEU A 44 -7.98 9.57 -8.08
C LEU A 44 -6.99 8.89 -9.02
N PRO A 45 -6.97 9.26 -10.33
CA PRO A 45 -5.92 8.81 -11.23
C PRO A 45 -4.54 9.09 -10.64
N PRO A 46 -3.66 8.08 -10.49
CA PRO A 46 -2.33 8.29 -9.95
C PRO A 46 -1.48 9.25 -10.80
N VAL A 47 -0.75 10.13 -10.12
CA VAL A 47 0.35 10.87 -10.75
C VAL A 47 1.49 9.89 -10.99
N ASN A 48 2.04 9.90 -12.20
CA ASN A 48 3.12 8.99 -12.59
C ASN A 48 4.42 9.76 -12.80
N ASP A 49 5.37 9.59 -11.89
CA ASP A 49 6.75 10.10 -12.01
C ASP A 49 7.71 9.04 -12.59
N SER A 50 7.22 7.83 -12.85
CA SER A 50 8.04 6.76 -13.44
C SER A 50 8.19 6.93 -14.94
N PRO A 51 9.24 6.35 -15.56
CA PRO A 51 9.40 6.38 -17.02
C PRO A 51 8.41 5.49 -17.78
N ASP A 52 7.68 4.60 -17.10
CA ASP A 52 6.70 3.72 -17.72
C ASP A 52 5.38 4.44 -17.95
N VAL A 53 5.06 4.76 -19.18
CA VAL A 53 3.83 5.48 -19.57
C VAL A 53 2.53 4.72 -19.22
N LYS A 54 2.60 3.41 -19.05
CA LYS A 54 1.46 2.57 -18.70
C LYS A 54 1.19 2.52 -17.20
N ALA A 55 2.13 3.01 -16.36
CA ALA A 55 2.10 2.85 -14.92
C ALA A 55 0.76 3.29 -14.29
N THR A 56 0.21 4.44 -14.66
CA THR A 56 -1.06 4.93 -14.13
C THR A 56 -2.18 3.90 -14.29
N TYR A 57 -2.41 3.42 -15.50
CA TYR A 57 -3.53 2.50 -15.79
C TYR A 57 -3.26 1.06 -15.38
N SER A 58 -2.00 0.63 -15.31
CA SER A 58 -1.64 -0.68 -14.76
C SER A 58 -1.74 -0.70 -13.24
N TYR A 59 -1.33 0.38 -12.56
CA TYR A 59 -1.33 0.47 -11.10
C TYR A 59 -2.72 0.76 -10.51
N TRP A 60 -3.46 1.71 -11.07
CA TRP A 60 -4.69 2.25 -10.51
C TRP A 60 -5.73 1.17 -10.10
N PRO A 61 -6.06 0.16 -10.95
CA PRO A 61 -7.02 -0.88 -10.57
C PRO A 61 -6.59 -1.75 -9.38
N THR A 62 -5.28 -1.89 -9.13
CA THR A 62 -4.77 -2.74 -8.05
C THR A 62 -5.03 -2.17 -6.64
N VAL A 63 -5.45 -0.89 -6.56
CA VAL A 63 -5.79 -0.21 -5.31
C VAL A 63 -7.19 -0.56 -4.80
N ILE A 64 -8.11 -0.95 -5.72
CA ILE A 64 -9.53 -1.17 -5.38
C ILE A 64 -9.70 -2.21 -4.28
N THR A 65 -9.10 -3.38 -4.48
CA THR A 65 -9.29 -4.53 -3.60
C THR A 65 -8.89 -4.23 -2.15
N PRO A 66 -7.67 -3.80 -1.83
CA PRO A 66 -7.29 -3.57 -0.44
C PRO A 66 -8.10 -2.45 0.24
N VAL A 67 -8.52 -1.41 -0.49
CA VAL A 67 -9.35 -0.34 0.06
C VAL A 67 -10.78 -0.82 0.31
N ALA A 68 -11.36 -1.59 -0.59
CA ALA A 68 -12.69 -2.18 -0.41
C ALA A 68 -12.71 -3.21 0.73
N GLU A 69 -11.69 -4.06 0.83
CA GLU A 69 -11.55 -5.05 1.91
C GLU A 69 -11.30 -4.39 3.27
N ALA A 70 -10.70 -3.19 3.30
CA ALA A 70 -10.62 -2.39 4.51
C ALA A 70 -11.99 -1.95 5.02
N GLY A 71 -13.05 -2.04 4.21
CA GLY A 71 -14.44 -1.75 4.60
C GLY A 71 -14.97 -0.41 4.11
N TYR A 72 -14.42 0.14 3.02
CA TYR A 72 -14.89 1.37 2.38
C TYR A 72 -15.70 1.08 1.13
N TYR A 73 -16.60 1.99 0.79
CA TYR A 73 -17.13 2.04 -0.57
C TYR A 73 -16.08 2.67 -1.49
N VAL A 74 -15.77 2.00 -2.59
CA VAL A 74 -14.84 2.49 -3.60
C VAL A 74 -15.61 2.76 -4.89
N PHE A 75 -15.44 3.94 -5.45
CA PHE A 75 -16.04 4.30 -6.74
C PHE A 75 -15.39 3.46 -7.86
N PRO A 76 -16.18 2.92 -8.80
CA PRO A 76 -15.63 2.17 -9.93
C PRO A 76 -14.68 3.03 -10.76
N ILE A 77 -13.43 2.58 -10.92
CA ILE A 77 -12.38 3.36 -11.60
C ILE A 77 -12.77 3.71 -13.03
N SER A 78 -13.45 2.80 -13.74
CA SER A 78 -13.89 3.06 -15.12
C SER A 78 -14.88 4.24 -15.19
N VAL A 79 -15.77 4.38 -14.22
CA VAL A 79 -16.72 5.50 -14.13
C VAL A 79 -15.97 6.79 -13.81
N VAL A 80 -15.05 6.73 -12.83
CA VAL A 80 -14.22 7.88 -12.44
C VAL A 80 -13.38 8.37 -13.62
N ASP A 81 -12.73 7.47 -14.35
CA ASP A 81 -11.91 7.77 -15.52
C ASP A 81 -12.75 8.40 -16.65
N SER A 82 -13.94 7.83 -16.95
CA SER A 82 -14.84 8.39 -17.96
C SER A 82 -15.29 9.80 -17.60
N MET A 83 -15.70 10.03 -16.34
CA MET A 83 -16.14 11.36 -15.90
C MET A 83 -15.02 12.41 -16.00
N PHE A 84 -13.78 12.05 -15.66
CA PHE A 84 -12.65 12.95 -15.84
C PHE A 84 -12.38 13.24 -17.31
N LYS A 85 -12.32 12.21 -18.17
CA LYS A 85 -12.07 12.37 -19.61
C LYS A 85 -13.14 13.18 -20.34
N GLU A 86 -14.41 12.97 -20.02
CA GLU A 86 -15.54 13.75 -20.57
C GLU A 86 -15.45 15.23 -20.22
N ASN A 87 -14.78 15.57 -19.11
CA ASN A 87 -14.53 16.94 -18.68
C ASN A 87 -13.13 17.45 -19.06
N GLY A 88 -12.43 16.77 -19.97
CA GLY A 88 -11.11 17.18 -20.48
C GLY A 88 -9.93 16.90 -19.55
N VAL A 89 -10.14 16.19 -18.43
CA VAL A 89 -9.10 15.80 -17.50
C VAL A 89 -8.55 14.42 -17.90
N THR A 90 -7.36 14.38 -18.47
CA THR A 90 -6.80 13.16 -19.09
C THR A 90 -5.60 12.58 -18.39
N ASN A 91 -5.12 13.22 -17.31
CA ASN A 91 -3.94 12.77 -16.57
C ASN A 91 -4.09 12.97 -15.05
N GLY A 92 -3.23 12.28 -14.30
CA GLY A 92 -3.28 12.29 -12.84
C GLY A 92 -2.93 13.66 -12.22
N HIS A 93 -2.08 14.47 -12.86
CA HIS A 93 -1.74 15.79 -12.37
C HIS A 93 -2.95 16.71 -12.38
N ASP A 94 -3.67 16.78 -13.50
CA ASP A 94 -4.86 17.61 -13.64
C ASP A 94 -5.96 17.12 -12.69
N ALA A 95 -6.19 15.79 -12.61
CA ALA A 95 -7.21 15.21 -11.72
C ALA A 95 -6.91 15.54 -10.24
N GLN A 96 -5.67 15.44 -9.81
CA GLN A 96 -5.26 15.72 -8.43
C GLN A 96 -5.11 17.21 -8.11
N SER A 97 -5.17 18.09 -9.11
CA SER A 97 -5.20 19.55 -8.93
C SER A 97 -6.59 20.10 -8.65
N ILE A 98 -7.64 19.32 -8.89
CA ILE A 98 -9.03 19.70 -8.62
C ILE A 98 -9.21 19.84 -7.10
N SER A 99 -9.88 20.92 -6.69
CA SER A 99 -10.12 21.15 -5.26
C SER A 99 -10.94 20.03 -4.61
N PRO A 100 -10.68 19.68 -3.36
CA PRO A 100 -11.43 18.64 -2.62
C PRO A 100 -12.95 18.91 -2.64
N GLN A 101 -13.36 20.14 -2.45
CA GLN A 101 -14.77 20.54 -2.47
C GLN A 101 -15.43 20.27 -3.84
N LYS A 102 -14.67 20.53 -4.93
CA LYS A 102 -15.18 20.27 -6.28
C LYS A 102 -15.30 18.76 -6.56
N LEU A 103 -14.34 17.98 -6.09
CA LEU A 103 -14.43 16.51 -6.15
C LEU A 103 -15.65 16.00 -5.36
N GLN A 104 -15.92 16.58 -4.19
CA GLN A 104 -17.11 16.22 -3.42
C GLN A 104 -18.41 16.57 -4.15
N GLU A 105 -18.50 17.76 -4.76
CA GLU A 105 -19.68 18.17 -5.54
C GLU A 105 -19.96 17.20 -6.71
N ILE A 106 -18.90 16.76 -7.40
CA ILE A 106 -19.02 15.91 -8.60
C ILE A 106 -19.36 14.47 -8.22
N PHE A 107 -18.64 13.90 -7.25
CA PHE A 107 -18.70 12.46 -6.94
C PHE A 107 -19.53 12.12 -5.71
N GLY A 108 -19.78 13.09 -4.81
CA GLY A 108 -20.45 12.83 -3.53
C GLY A 108 -19.63 11.97 -2.58
N ALA A 109 -18.32 11.84 -2.78
CA ALA A 109 -17.42 11.06 -1.95
C ALA A 109 -17.09 11.77 -0.63
N ASP A 110 -16.86 10.99 0.44
CA ASP A 110 -16.45 11.56 1.73
C ASP A 110 -14.97 11.92 1.74
N ALA A 111 -14.12 11.06 1.14
CA ALA A 111 -12.69 11.29 1.07
C ALA A 111 -12.13 10.93 -0.32
N ALA A 112 -10.98 11.50 -0.66
CA ALA A 112 -10.23 11.13 -1.86
C ALA A 112 -8.86 10.57 -1.50
N LEU A 113 -8.45 9.54 -2.23
CA LEU A 113 -7.14 8.93 -2.16
C LEU A 113 -6.28 9.45 -3.29
N TYR A 114 -5.26 10.24 -2.94
CA TYR A 114 -4.24 10.80 -3.83
C TYR A 114 -3.06 9.85 -3.86
N ILE A 115 -2.59 9.48 -5.03
CA ILE A 115 -1.50 8.52 -5.21
C ILE A 115 -0.47 9.09 -6.18
N ARG A 116 0.81 8.94 -5.82
CA ARG A 116 1.95 9.28 -6.66
C ARG A 116 2.83 8.06 -6.84
N ILE A 117 3.01 7.62 -8.07
CA ILE A 117 3.87 6.51 -8.46
C ILE A 117 5.27 7.08 -8.69
N LYS A 118 6.21 6.75 -7.81
CA LYS A 118 7.62 7.18 -7.90
C LYS A 118 8.44 6.28 -8.78
N GLU A 119 8.21 4.97 -8.68
CA GLU A 119 8.86 3.96 -9.49
C GLU A 119 7.82 2.91 -9.93
N TYR A 120 7.87 2.52 -11.18
CA TYR A 120 7.07 1.43 -11.74
C TYR A 120 7.81 0.83 -12.94
N GLY A 121 7.85 -0.50 -13.01
CA GLY A 121 8.42 -1.21 -14.16
C GLY A 121 9.70 -1.95 -13.84
N SER A 122 10.32 -2.49 -14.88
CA SER A 122 11.57 -3.23 -14.81
C SER A 122 12.73 -2.39 -15.32
N LYS A 123 13.83 -2.36 -14.56
CA LYS A 123 15.10 -1.77 -14.96
C LYS A 123 16.08 -2.90 -15.30
N TYR A 124 16.63 -2.87 -16.50
CA TYR A 124 17.70 -3.79 -16.89
C TYR A 124 19.02 -3.22 -16.37
N GLN A 125 19.65 -3.94 -15.45
CA GLN A 125 21.03 -3.72 -15.06
C GLN A 125 21.91 -4.75 -15.77
N VAL A 126 23.20 -4.45 -15.97
CA VAL A 126 24.12 -5.22 -16.81
C VAL A 126 24.16 -6.73 -16.53
N ILE A 127 23.75 -7.16 -15.32
CA ILE A 127 23.82 -8.56 -14.88
C ILE A 127 22.44 -9.10 -14.46
N GLN A 128 21.44 -8.25 -14.19
CA GLN A 128 20.13 -8.68 -13.68
C GLN A 128 19.01 -7.73 -14.03
N SER A 129 17.79 -8.27 -14.16
CA SER A 129 16.57 -7.49 -14.31
C SER A 129 15.94 -7.28 -12.92
N VAL A 130 15.61 -6.04 -12.60
CA VAL A 130 14.98 -5.65 -11.33
C VAL A 130 13.65 -4.98 -11.62
N ALA A 131 12.57 -5.55 -11.11
CA ALA A 131 11.27 -4.89 -11.08
C ALA A 131 11.13 -4.10 -9.78
N ALA A 132 10.64 -2.86 -9.86
CA ALA A 132 10.42 -2.00 -8.69
C ALA A 132 9.08 -1.28 -8.82
N VAL A 133 8.39 -1.18 -7.68
CA VAL A 133 7.21 -0.34 -7.50
C VAL A 133 7.40 0.46 -6.22
N SER A 134 7.30 1.79 -6.32
CA SER A 134 7.38 2.71 -5.18
C SER A 134 6.28 3.75 -5.29
N VAL A 135 5.51 3.92 -4.23
CA VAL A 135 4.35 4.80 -4.21
C VAL A 135 4.24 5.57 -2.91
N GLU A 136 3.72 6.78 -3.03
CA GLU A 136 3.27 7.62 -1.94
C GLU A 136 1.75 7.79 -2.07
N ALA A 137 1.04 7.80 -0.93
CA ALA A 137 -0.40 8.01 -0.92
C ALA A 137 -0.82 8.89 0.25
N LYS A 138 -1.90 9.67 0.06
CA LYS A 138 -2.55 10.41 1.13
C LYS A 138 -4.08 10.34 0.97
N LEU A 139 -4.78 10.18 2.09
CA LEU A 139 -6.23 10.23 2.18
C LEU A 139 -6.63 11.60 2.71
N VAL A 140 -7.52 12.28 2.00
CA VAL A 140 -7.98 13.65 2.33
C VAL A 140 -9.50 13.65 2.46
N ASP A 141 -10.01 14.23 3.54
CA ASP A 141 -11.44 14.49 3.69
C ASP A 141 -11.87 15.60 2.71
N LEU A 142 -12.91 15.33 1.92
CA LEU A 142 -13.31 16.24 0.85
C LEU A 142 -14.13 17.45 1.35
N LYS A 143 -14.69 17.38 2.56
CA LYS A 143 -15.46 18.48 3.16
C LYS A 143 -14.55 19.49 3.83
N THR A 144 -13.58 18.99 4.60
CA THR A 144 -12.71 19.84 5.43
C THR A 144 -11.36 20.12 4.80
N ASN A 145 -10.97 19.38 3.77
CA ASN A 145 -9.64 19.38 3.17
C ASN A 145 -8.53 18.92 4.15
N GLU A 146 -8.91 18.21 5.19
CA GLU A 146 -7.96 17.69 6.18
C GLU A 146 -7.32 16.40 5.69
N THR A 147 -6.00 16.26 5.89
CA THR A 147 -5.30 15.02 5.59
C THR A 147 -5.53 14.03 6.73
N LEU A 148 -6.26 12.93 6.43
CA LEU A 148 -6.60 11.90 7.39
C LEU A 148 -5.47 10.89 7.57
N TRP A 149 -4.77 10.57 6.50
CA TRP A 149 -3.71 9.56 6.51
C TRP A 149 -2.72 9.78 5.38
N THR A 150 -1.48 9.40 5.62
CA THR A 150 -0.42 9.33 4.61
C THR A 150 0.32 8.00 4.73
N GLY A 151 0.80 7.49 3.63
CA GLY A 151 1.61 6.29 3.61
C GLY A 151 2.52 6.24 2.41
N GLU A 152 3.58 5.47 2.53
CA GLU A 152 4.50 5.18 1.45
C GLU A 152 4.91 3.71 1.49
N LYS A 153 5.16 3.13 0.33
CA LYS A 153 5.62 1.75 0.23
C LYS A 153 6.46 1.55 -1.02
N LYS A 154 7.53 0.78 -0.85
CA LYS A 154 8.38 0.34 -1.94
C LYS A 154 8.57 -1.18 -1.86
N ALA A 155 8.50 -1.84 -3.00
CA ALA A 155 8.93 -3.22 -3.18
C ALA A 155 9.83 -3.34 -4.39
N VAL A 156 10.79 -4.25 -4.30
CA VAL A 156 11.78 -4.52 -5.34
C VAL A 156 11.88 -6.03 -5.50
N GLN A 157 11.80 -6.51 -6.73
CA GLN A 157 12.01 -7.92 -7.07
C GLN A 157 13.18 -8.04 -8.03
N SER A 158 14.25 -8.73 -7.60
CA SER A 158 15.40 -9.06 -8.44
C SER A 158 15.24 -10.45 -9.07
N SER A 159 15.65 -10.61 -10.33
CA SER A 159 15.68 -11.93 -10.99
C SER A 159 16.64 -12.94 -10.36
N ASN A 160 17.54 -12.47 -9.49
CA ASN A 160 18.59 -13.27 -8.85
C ASN A 160 18.37 -13.49 -7.35
N SER A 161 17.24 -13.06 -6.80
CA SER A 161 16.90 -13.33 -5.38
C SER A 161 16.54 -14.81 -5.23
N GLY A 162 17.48 -15.59 -4.70
CA GLY A 162 17.18 -16.94 -4.21
C GLY A 162 16.05 -16.90 -3.18
N ASN A 163 15.30 -18.00 -3.07
CA ASN A 163 14.04 -18.20 -2.32
C ASN A 163 14.07 -17.91 -0.80
N ASN A 164 14.89 -17.02 -0.31
CA ASN A 164 15.10 -16.83 1.13
C ASN A 164 14.31 -15.68 1.74
N ASP A 165 13.51 -14.93 0.94
CA ASP A 165 12.69 -13.86 1.48
C ASP A 165 11.19 -14.19 1.29
N LEU A 166 10.42 -14.15 2.37
CA LEU A 166 8.98 -14.45 2.38
C LEU A 166 8.20 -13.60 1.36
N LEU A 167 8.66 -12.38 1.11
CA LEU A 167 8.11 -11.49 0.08
C LEU A 167 8.36 -12.05 -1.33
N THR A 168 9.55 -12.58 -1.59
CA THR A 168 9.91 -13.18 -2.89
C THR A 168 9.11 -14.46 -3.15
N ALA A 169 8.84 -15.26 -2.11
CA ALA A 169 8.01 -16.47 -2.21
C ALA A 169 6.53 -16.13 -2.51
N LEU A 170 5.98 -15.10 -1.87
CA LEU A 170 4.61 -14.63 -2.10
C LEU A 170 4.44 -14.04 -3.51
N VAL A 171 5.43 -13.25 -3.97
CA VAL A 171 5.47 -12.71 -5.34
C VAL A 171 5.59 -13.85 -6.35
N GLY A 172 6.45 -14.84 -6.10
CA GLY A 172 6.63 -16.01 -6.97
C GLY A 172 5.33 -16.79 -7.16
N ALA A 173 4.60 -17.07 -6.09
CA ALA A 173 3.34 -17.82 -6.14
C ALA A 173 2.23 -17.05 -6.89
N LEU A 174 2.17 -15.73 -6.78
CA LEU A 174 1.20 -14.90 -7.51
C LEU A 174 1.59 -14.74 -8.99
N VAL A 175 2.88 -14.64 -9.30
CA VAL A 175 3.38 -14.52 -10.67
C VAL A 175 3.15 -15.80 -11.46
N GLU A 176 3.29 -16.99 -10.85
CA GLU A 176 2.99 -18.25 -11.51
C GLU A 176 1.49 -18.42 -11.86
N GLN A 177 0.58 -17.86 -11.04
CA GLN A 177 -0.85 -17.87 -11.34
C GLN A 177 -1.26 -16.89 -12.45
N ILE A 178 -0.49 -15.82 -12.67
CA ILE A 178 -0.77 -14.75 -13.66
C ILE A 178 0.12 -14.89 -14.90
N ALA A 179 0.94 -15.93 -15.01
CA ALA A 179 1.97 -16.15 -16.02
C ALA A 179 1.50 -16.17 -17.51
N GLY A 180 0.34 -15.59 -17.80
CA GLY A 180 -0.15 -15.34 -19.16
C GLY A 180 0.48 -14.14 -19.87
N SER A 181 1.20 -13.22 -19.18
CA SER A 181 1.91 -12.12 -19.81
C SER A 181 3.25 -11.86 -19.10
N LEU A 182 4.28 -12.47 -19.61
CA LEU A 182 5.67 -12.43 -19.09
C LEU A 182 6.35 -11.05 -19.10
N ASN A 183 5.68 -10.00 -19.55
CA ASN A 183 6.30 -8.68 -19.76
C ASN A 183 6.04 -7.64 -18.66
N ASP A 184 5.06 -7.83 -17.78
CA ASP A 184 4.76 -6.84 -16.73
C ASP A 184 4.91 -7.42 -15.31
N ARG A 185 6.15 -7.54 -14.85
CA ARG A 185 6.46 -7.94 -13.45
C ARG A 185 6.06 -6.87 -12.43
N ALA A 186 5.82 -5.65 -12.87
CA ALA A 186 5.44 -4.57 -11.97
C ALA A 186 3.98 -4.67 -11.52
N TYR A 187 3.09 -5.23 -12.34
CA TYR A 187 1.68 -5.37 -11.99
C TYR A 187 1.43 -6.23 -10.72
N PRO A 188 1.93 -7.48 -10.62
CA PRO A 188 1.77 -8.26 -9.38
C PRO A 188 2.50 -7.63 -8.20
N LEU A 189 3.64 -6.96 -8.43
CA LEU A 189 4.36 -6.24 -7.40
C LEU A 189 3.56 -5.04 -6.88
N ALA A 190 2.83 -4.33 -7.76
CA ALA A 190 1.93 -3.26 -7.39
C ALA A 190 0.78 -3.74 -6.48
N ALA A 191 0.19 -4.90 -6.79
CA ALA A 191 -0.86 -5.50 -5.95
C ALA A 191 -0.35 -5.80 -4.53
N ILE A 192 0.87 -6.32 -4.41
CA ILE A 192 1.52 -6.58 -3.11
C ILE A 192 1.80 -5.28 -2.36
N VAL A 193 2.38 -4.29 -3.04
CA VAL A 193 2.63 -2.95 -2.47
C VAL A 193 1.34 -2.36 -1.92
N ASN A 194 0.24 -2.43 -2.68
CA ASN A 194 -1.04 -1.87 -2.28
C ASN A 194 -1.68 -2.63 -1.12
N THR A 195 -1.59 -3.96 -1.11
CA THR A 195 -2.04 -4.76 0.03
C THR A 195 -1.29 -4.36 1.30
N GLN A 196 0.04 -4.23 1.23
CA GLN A 196 0.85 -3.83 2.39
C GLN A 196 0.64 -2.38 2.81
N LEU A 197 0.32 -1.48 1.86
CA LEU A 197 0.14 -0.05 2.10
C LEU A 197 -1.24 0.27 2.68
N PHE A 198 -2.31 -0.36 2.15
CA PHE A 198 -3.67 0.04 2.46
C PHE A 198 -4.39 -0.89 3.45
N THR A 199 -3.94 -2.14 3.62
CA THR A 199 -4.59 -3.07 4.54
C THR A 199 -4.46 -2.58 5.99
N PRO A 200 -5.58 -2.47 6.74
CA PRO A 200 -5.56 -2.11 8.15
C PRO A 200 -4.77 -3.10 8.98
N THR A 201 -3.98 -2.59 9.94
CA THR A 201 -3.20 -3.40 10.87
C THR A 201 -3.68 -3.20 12.31
N GLN A 202 -4.11 -4.25 12.99
CA GLN A 202 -4.59 -4.16 14.38
C GLN A 202 -3.48 -3.74 15.35
N HIS A 203 -2.25 -4.20 15.13
CA HIS A 203 -1.12 -3.96 16.05
C HIS A 203 -0.42 -2.61 15.86
N ASN A 204 -0.55 -2.00 14.67
CA ASN A 204 0.08 -0.73 14.33
C ASN A 204 -0.91 0.17 13.58
N PRO A 205 -1.88 0.78 14.28
CA PRO A 205 -2.84 1.69 13.64
C PRO A 205 -2.09 2.82 12.92
N GLY A 206 -2.45 3.06 11.66
CA GLY A 206 -1.85 4.11 10.84
C GLY A 206 -0.70 3.69 9.95
N LEU A 207 -0.17 2.46 10.04
CA LEU A 207 0.69 1.91 8.98
C LEU A 207 -0.12 1.66 7.70
N GLY A 208 -1.37 1.16 7.82
CA GLY A 208 -2.36 1.08 6.76
C GLY A 208 -3.51 2.06 6.99
N LEU A 209 -4.61 1.90 6.25
CA LEU A 209 -5.87 2.56 6.54
C LEU A 209 -6.46 2.05 7.86
N LEU A 210 -7.39 2.78 8.45
CA LEU A 210 -8.22 2.23 9.52
C LEU A 210 -9.31 1.32 8.92
N TYR A 211 -9.91 0.45 9.76
CA TYR A 211 -11.07 -0.33 9.33
C TYR A 211 -12.28 0.59 9.07
N GLY A 212 -12.76 0.57 7.85
CA GLY A 212 -13.91 1.36 7.41
C GLY A 212 -15.25 0.84 7.96
N PRO A 213 -16.35 1.63 7.82
CA PRO A 213 -17.64 1.33 8.43
C PRO A 213 -18.32 0.03 7.98
N ARG A 214 -17.90 -0.55 6.84
CA ARG A 214 -18.41 -1.84 6.35
C ARG A 214 -17.59 -3.04 6.81
N SER A 215 -16.45 -2.80 7.47
CA SER A 215 -15.62 -3.88 8.00
C SER A 215 -16.24 -4.45 9.27
N PRO A 216 -16.27 -5.81 9.45
CA PRO A 216 -16.64 -6.41 10.74
C PRO A 216 -15.70 -6.02 11.88
N LYS A 217 -14.52 -5.47 11.57
CA LYS A 217 -13.53 -4.98 12.53
C LYS A 217 -13.58 -3.45 12.72
N TYR A 218 -14.62 -2.81 12.27
CA TYR A 218 -14.79 -1.36 12.43
C TYR A 218 -14.58 -0.92 13.88
N GLN A 219 -13.84 0.15 14.11
CA GLN A 219 -13.46 0.69 15.42
C GLN A 219 -12.62 -0.26 16.32
N GLN A 220 -12.03 -1.32 15.75
CA GLN A 220 -11.15 -2.22 16.49
C GLN A 220 -9.66 -1.95 16.23
N ASP A 221 -9.34 -0.86 15.56
CA ASP A 221 -7.96 -0.45 15.30
C ASP A 221 -7.21 -0.15 16.60
N GLY A 222 -6.10 -0.85 16.84
CA GLY A 222 -5.28 -0.69 18.06
C GLY A 222 -5.82 -1.42 19.29
N VAL A 223 -6.90 -2.19 19.19
CA VAL A 223 -7.38 -3.04 20.29
C VAL A 223 -6.66 -4.39 20.21
N VAL A 224 -5.66 -4.57 21.06
CA VAL A 224 -5.05 -5.88 21.31
C VAL A 224 -5.96 -6.64 22.26
N LYS A 225 -6.57 -7.75 21.79
CA LYS A 225 -7.30 -8.69 22.64
C LYS A 225 -6.34 -9.68 23.25
#